data_b37758d8377aa0cbb8bad28dcc291136
#
_entry.id   b37758d8377aa0cbb8bad28dcc291136
#
_cell.length_a   1.000
_cell.length_b   1.000
_cell.length_c   1.000
_cell.angle_alpha   90.00
_cell.angle_beta   90.00
_cell.angle_gamma   90.00
#
_symmetry.space_group_name_H-M   'P 1'
#
loop_
_entity.id
_entity.type
_entity.pdbx_description
1 polymer ?
#
loop_
_entity_poly.entity_id
_entity_poly.type
_entity_poly.pdbx_seq_one_letter_code
_entity_poly.pdbx_strand_id
1 'polypeptide(L)'
;MALFLCLFAGIVVWERKAWKELIPVTIVVFIFFFYTIYSFIIQSNIPKAILTDLLIQIKPFLGFYCAYLIAPQLSSSQKYFISILCLIVGGLLIIVGLSGQIDFVFGHPSRFATAAIATAFLFLYCSTYKWSDILIFLFLLTIGFFSTRAKFYGFWVVAISLIVFTKLGGQMRLNWKSIAAGILICLL
;
A
#
# COMPACT_ATOMS: atom_id res chain seq x y z
N MET A 1 -7.23 2.34 -17.77
CA MET A 1 -6.44 3.11 -16.81
C MET A 1 -5.21 2.36 -16.31
N ALA A 2 -5.31 1.11 -15.78
CA ALA A 2 -4.15 0.33 -15.33
C ALA A 2 -3.07 0.12 -16.43
N LEU A 3 -3.48 -0.15 -17.66
CA LEU A 3 -2.56 -0.33 -18.79
C LEU A 3 -1.76 0.94 -19.13
N PHE A 4 -2.40 2.11 -19.01
CA PHE A 4 -1.76 3.41 -19.21
C PHE A 4 -0.70 3.70 -18.14
N LEU A 5 -0.99 3.36 -16.88
CA LEU A 5 -0.04 3.49 -15.77
C LEU A 5 1.14 2.53 -15.95
N CYS A 6 0.91 1.31 -16.45
CA CYS A 6 1.97 0.35 -16.74
C CYS A 6 2.90 0.83 -17.86
N LEU A 7 2.34 1.36 -18.95
CA LEU A 7 3.11 1.91 -20.06
C LEU A 7 3.93 3.13 -19.60
N PHE A 8 3.32 4.03 -18.84
CA PHE A 8 4.00 5.18 -18.29
C PHE A 8 5.13 4.79 -17.33
N ALA A 9 4.86 3.85 -16.40
CA ALA A 9 5.88 3.32 -15.51
C ALA A 9 7.01 2.63 -16.30
N GLY A 10 6.68 1.87 -17.34
CA GLY A 10 7.65 1.23 -18.22
C GLY A 10 8.59 2.22 -18.90
N ILE A 11 8.05 3.33 -19.43
CA ILE A 11 8.84 4.39 -20.07
C ILE A 11 9.78 5.05 -19.05
N VAL A 12 9.26 5.41 -17.87
CA VAL A 12 10.07 6.06 -16.83
C VAL A 12 11.17 5.14 -16.30
N VAL A 13 10.90 3.83 -16.16
CA VAL A 13 11.92 2.84 -15.78
C VAL A 13 13.01 2.74 -16.84
N TRP A 14 12.62 2.72 -18.11
CA TRP A 14 13.55 2.66 -19.23
C TRP A 14 14.53 3.84 -19.22
N GLU A 15 14.03 5.06 -19.01
CA GLU A 15 14.87 6.26 -18.96
C GLU A 15 15.81 6.30 -17.75
N ARG A 16 15.42 5.72 -16.62
CA ARG A 16 16.15 5.85 -15.34
C ARG A 16 17.11 4.73 -15.01
N LYS A 17 17.16 3.66 -15.78
CA LYS A 17 17.99 2.47 -15.47
C LYS A 17 17.75 1.91 -14.05
N ALA A 18 16.57 2.13 -13.48
CA ALA A 18 16.17 1.70 -12.12
C ALA A 18 15.83 0.19 -12.04
N TRP A 19 16.17 -0.59 -13.06
CA TRP A 19 15.82 -1.99 -13.19
C TRP A 19 16.29 -2.86 -12.03
N LYS A 20 17.52 -2.61 -11.54
CA LYS A 20 18.10 -3.43 -10.46
C LYS A 20 17.28 -3.40 -9.18
N GLU A 21 16.73 -2.25 -8.83
CA GLU A 21 15.96 -2.07 -7.61
C GLU A 21 14.54 -2.64 -7.73
N LEU A 22 14.02 -2.74 -8.96
CA LEU A 22 12.70 -3.27 -9.25
C LEU A 22 12.68 -4.78 -9.50
N ILE A 23 13.84 -5.44 -9.62
CA ILE A 23 13.94 -6.88 -9.85
C ILE A 23 13.08 -7.70 -8.86
N PRO A 24 13.12 -7.49 -7.52
CA PRO A 24 12.34 -8.30 -6.61
C PRO A 24 10.83 -8.22 -6.87
N VAL A 25 10.33 -7.00 -7.15
CA VAL A 25 8.90 -6.79 -7.46
C VAL A 25 8.55 -7.43 -8.80
N THR A 26 9.43 -7.33 -9.78
CA THR A 26 9.26 -7.95 -11.10
C THR A 26 9.17 -9.47 -11.00
N ILE A 27 10.01 -10.09 -10.18
CA ILE A 27 9.97 -11.54 -9.92
C ILE A 27 8.60 -11.95 -9.36
N VAL A 28 8.07 -11.21 -8.39
CA VAL A 28 6.73 -11.50 -7.83
C VAL A 28 5.64 -11.39 -8.89
N VAL A 29 5.68 -10.37 -9.75
CA VAL A 29 4.73 -10.22 -10.86
C VAL A 29 4.84 -11.41 -11.83
N PHE A 30 6.05 -11.88 -12.15
CA PHE A 30 6.25 -13.08 -12.97
C PHE A 30 5.68 -14.33 -12.32
N ILE A 31 5.85 -14.51 -11.01
CA ILE A 31 5.26 -15.65 -10.28
C ILE A 31 3.73 -15.67 -10.44
N PHE A 32 3.06 -14.53 -10.29
CA PHE A 32 1.61 -14.44 -10.51
C PHE A 32 1.22 -14.76 -11.96
N PHE A 33 2.05 -14.34 -12.92
CA PHE A 33 1.80 -14.64 -14.32
C PHE A 33 1.90 -16.14 -14.60
N PHE A 34 2.94 -16.81 -14.10
CA PHE A 34 3.08 -18.27 -14.20
C PHE A 34 1.96 -19.01 -13.48
N TYR A 35 1.56 -18.56 -12.30
CA TYR A 35 0.42 -19.12 -11.59
C TYR A 35 -0.88 -19.00 -12.41
N THR A 36 -1.06 -17.91 -13.11
CA THR A 36 -2.21 -17.71 -14.00
C THR A 36 -2.20 -18.68 -15.16
N ILE A 37 -1.04 -18.85 -15.82
CA ILE A 37 -0.89 -19.85 -16.92
C ILE A 37 -1.21 -21.26 -16.40
N TYR A 38 -0.67 -21.62 -15.24
CA TYR A 38 -0.99 -22.90 -14.59
C TYR A 38 -2.49 -23.05 -14.32
N SER A 39 -3.16 -22.02 -13.82
CA SER A 39 -4.60 -22.01 -13.56
C SER A 39 -5.43 -22.22 -14.85
N PHE A 40 -4.97 -21.70 -15.99
CA PHE A 40 -5.58 -21.96 -17.29
C PHE A 40 -5.40 -23.42 -17.73
N ILE A 41 -4.22 -23.98 -17.53
CA ILE A 41 -3.91 -25.37 -17.95
C ILE A 41 -4.77 -26.37 -17.17
N ILE A 42 -4.90 -26.19 -15.84
CA ILE A 42 -5.70 -27.08 -15.00
C ILE A 42 -7.20 -26.76 -14.99
N GLN A 43 -7.61 -25.73 -15.73
CA GLN A 43 -9.00 -25.26 -15.79
C GLN A 43 -9.63 -25.04 -14.40
N SER A 44 -8.85 -24.43 -13.49
CA SER A 44 -9.23 -24.21 -12.08
C SER A 44 -10.50 -23.37 -11.93
N ASN A 45 -10.81 -22.52 -12.92
CA ASN A 45 -12.00 -21.67 -12.96
C ASN A 45 -12.30 -21.21 -14.39
N ILE A 46 -13.40 -20.49 -14.59
CA ILE A 46 -13.72 -19.89 -15.90
C ILE A 46 -12.65 -18.86 -16.29
N PRO A 47 -12.27 -18.75 -17.58
CA PRO A 47 -11.18 -17.88 -18.06
C PRO A 47 -11.30 -16.43 -17.59
N LYS A 48 -12.53 -15.88 -17.56
CA LYS A 48 -12.80 -14.53 -17.10
C LYS A 48 -12.44 -14.34 -15.61
N ALA A 49 -12.72 -15.32 -14.76
CA ALA A 49 -12.39 -15.25 -13.35
C ALA A 49 -10.87 -15.31 -13.14
N ILE A 50 -10.17 -16.21 -13.82
CA ILE A 50 -8.70 -16.34 -13.77
C ILE A 50 -8.03 -15.02 -14.14
N LEU A 51 -8.46 -14.37 -15.23
CA LEU A 51 -7.92 -13.06 -15.64
C LEU A 51 -8.26 -11.96 -14.66
N THR A 52 -9.45 -11.98 -14.07
CA THR A 52 -9.86 -11.00 -13.07
C THR A 52 -8.99 -11.12 -11.81
N ASP A 53 -8.71 -12.34 -11.36
CA ASP A 53 -7.86 -12.61 -10.21
C ASP A 53 -6.43 -12.15 -10.46
N LEU A 54 -5.86 -12.40 -11.64
CA LEU A 54 -4.56 -11.88 -12.04
C LEU A 54 -4.51 -10.36 -11.96
N LEU A 55 -5.51 -9.68 -12.53
CA LEU A 55 -5.56 -8.20 -12.52
C LEU A 55 -5.67 -7.65 -11.09
N ILE A 56 -6.43 -8.31 -10.21
CA ILE A 56 -6.56 -7.90 -8.81
C ILE A 56 -5.21 -8.06 -8.09
N GLN A 57 -4.52 -9.17 -8.33
CA GLN A 57 -3.25 -9.46 -7.66
C GLN A 57 -2.10 -8.58 -8.15
N ILE A 58 -2.05 -8.24 -9.44
CA ILE A 58 -0.98 -7.41 -10.02
C ILE A 58 -1.14 -5.91 -9.68
N LYS A 59 -2.35 -5.42 -9.48
CA LYS A 59 -2.61 -3.98 -9.20
C LYS A 59 -1.74 -3.38 -8.10
N PRO A 60 -1.55 -3.99 -6.92
CA PRO A 60 -0.70 -3.44 -5.87
C PRO A 60 0.75 -3.24 -6.31
N PHE A 61 1.29 -4.20 -7.07
CA PHE A 61 2.67 -4.14 -7.58
C PHE A 61 2.85 -3.07 -8.64
N LEU A 62 1.85 -2.89 -9.51
CA LEU A 62 1.85 -1.78 -10.47
C LEU A 62 1.76 -0.43 -9.77
N GLY A 63 0.94 -0.32 -8.72
CA GLY A 63 0.90 0.87 -7.87
C GLY A 63 2.25 1.14 -7.20
N PHE A 64 2.93 0.10 -6.74
CA PHE A 64 4.27 0.21 -6.17
C PHE A 64 5.28 0.72 -7.19
N TYR A 65 5.31 0.18 -8.42
CA TYR A 65 6.18 0.66 -9.50
C TYR A 65 5.96 2.15 -9.76
N CYS A 66 4.70 2.57 -9.93
CA CYS A 66 4.38 3.97 -10.18
C CYS A 66 4.83 4.87 -9.02
N ALA A 67 4.55 4.48 -7.78
CA ALA A 67 4.93 5.25 -6.61
C ALA A 67 6.45 5.36 -6.47
N TYR A 68 7.18 4.25 -6.64
CA TYR A 68 8.63 4.20 -6.56
C TYR A 68 9.31 5.11 -7.58
N LEU A 69 8.77 5.19 -8.79
CA LEU A 69 9.34 6.00 -9.87
C LEU A 69 9.01 7.50 -9.75
N ILE A 70 7.80 7.82 -9.27
CA ILE A 70 7.32 9.21 -9.19
C ILE A 70 7.81 9.88 -7.89
N ALA A 71 7.81 9.14 -6.79
CA ALA A 71 8.08 9.68 -5.47
C ALA A 71 9.40 10.48 -5.34
N PRO A 72 10.55 10.02 -5.89
CA PRO A 72 11.80 10.77 -5.82
C PRO A 72 11.79 12.09 -6.61
N GLN A 73 10.83 12.25 -7.53
CA GLN A 73 10.73 13.43 -8.42
C GLN A 73 9.91 14.56 -7.79
N LEU A 74 9.18 14.28 -6.72
CA LEU A 74 8.32 15.26 -6.09
C LEU A 74 9.15 16.35 -5.40
N SER A 75 8.92 17.60 -5.78
CA SER A 75 9.47 18.76 -5.08
C SER A 75 8.88 18.91 -3.68
N SER A 76 9.55 19.64 -2.81
CA SER A 76 9.06 19.91 -1.44
C SER A 76 7.68 20.57 -1.44
N SER A 77 7.41 21.48 -2.39
CA SER A 77 6.11 22.13 -2.54
C SER A 77 5.02 21.14 -2.94
N GLN A 78 5.33 20.22 -3.86
CA GLN A 78 4.38 19.17 -4.27
C GLN A 78 4.09 18.20 -3.12
N LYS A 79 5.09 17.79 -2.35
CA LYS A 79 4.91 16.95 -1.16
C LYS A 79 4.02 17.63 -0.13
N TYR A 80 4.24 18.92 0.13
CA TYR A 80 3.40 19.70 1.04
C TYR A 80 1.93 19.76 0.55
N PHE A 81 1.72 20.05 -0.74
CA PHE A 81 0.38 20.06 -1.32
C PHE A 81 -0.32 18.70 -1.21
N ILE A 82 0.39 17.60 -1.50
CA ILE A 82 -0.14 16.24 -1.35
C ILE A 82 -0.49 15.94 0.11
N SER A 83 0.32 16.38 1.07
CA SER A 83 0.00 16.21 2.50
C SER A 83 -1.30 16.89 2.89
N ILE A 84 -1.56 18.10 2.40
CA ILE A 84 -2.84 18.79 2.62
C ILE A 84 -3.99 18.03 1.98
N LEU A 85 -3.84 17.56 0.75
CA LEU A 85 -4.86 16.73 0.10
C LEU A 85 -5.17 15.47 0.89
N CYS A 86 -4.15 14.81 1.45
CA CYS A 86 -4.35 13.64 2.31
C CYS A 86 -5.17 13.97 3.57
N LEU A 87 -4.97 15.15 4.17
CA LEU A 87 -5.77 15.58 5.31
C LEU A 87 -7.23 15.86 4.93
N ILE A 88 -7.46 16.49 3.78
CA ILE A 88 -8.82 16.72 3.25
C ILE A 88 -9.52 15.39 2.97
N VAL A 89 -8.84 14.48 2.27
CA VAL A 89 -9.39 13.13 1.98
C VAL A 89 -9.65 12.36 3.28
N GLY A 90 -8.74 12.44 4.25
CA GLY A 90 -8.93 11.86 5.59
C GLY A 90 -10.19 12.39 6.27
N GLY A 91 -10.42 13.70 6.23
CA GLY A 91 -11.64 14.33 6.76
C GLY A 91 -12.91 13.82 6.06
N LEU A 92 -12.89 13.70 4.72
CA LEU A 92 -14.01 13.13 3.96
C LEU A 92 -14.25 11.66 4.32
N LEU A 93 -13.21 10.87 4.49
CA LEU A 93 -13.32 9.48 4.93
C LEU A 93 -13.93 9.35 6.33
N ILE A 94 -13.60 10.25 7.26
CA ILE A 94 -14.23 10.30 8.58
C ILE A 94 -15.73 10.55 8.44
N ILE A 95 -16.14 11.54 7.65
CA ILE A 95 -17.56 11.86 7.42
C ILE A 95 -18.29 10.64 6.88
N VAL A 96 -17.74 9.97 5.87
CA VAL A 96 -18.34 8.75 5.29
C VAL A 96 -18.38 7.62 6.32
N GLY A 97 -17.32 7.43 7.11
CA GLY A 97 -17.26 6.41 8.16
C GLY A 97 -18.33 6.62 9.24
N LEU A 98 -18.47 7.85 9.71
CA LEU A 98 -19.44 8.22 10.75
C LEU A 98 -20.90 8.20 10.24
N SER A 99 -21.12 8.51 8.96
CA SER A 99 -22.47 8.47 8.36
C SER A 99 -23.00 7.05 8.14
N GLY A 100 -22.16 6.03 8.26
CA GLY A 100 -22.52 4.65 7.95
C GLY A 100 -22.70 4.36 6.45
N GLN A 101 -22.40 5.32 5.58
CA GLN A 101 -22.62 5.22 4.11
C GLN A 101 -21.44 4.59 3.35
N ILE A 102 -20.62 3.77 4.03
CA ILE A 102 -19.42 3.17 3.44
C ILE A 102 -19.76 2.33 2.21
N ASP A 103 -20.78 1.48 2.29
CA ASP A 103 -21.18 0.60 1.19
C ASP A 103 -21.77 1.39 0.02
N PHE A 104 -22.46 2.48 0.27
CA PHE A 104 -23.03 3.34 -0.77
C PHE A 104 -21.91 4.07 -1.56
N VAL A 105 -20.93 4.63 -0.83
CA VAL A 105 -19.85 5.44 -1.46
C VAL A 105 -18.78 4.56 -2.10
N PHE A 106 -18.37 3.49 -1.42
CA PHE A 106 -17.24 2.65 -1.85
C PHE A 106 -17.67 1.33 -2.47
N GLY A 107 -18.95 0.95 -2.38
CA GLY A 107 -19.48 -0.31 -2.84
C GLY A 107 -19.00 -1.53 -2.05
N HIS A 108 -17.99 -1.38 -1.18
CA HIS A 108 -17.50 -2.44 -0.30
C HIS A 108 -16.57 -1.87 0.79
N PRO A 109 -16.71 -2.31 2.07
CA PRO A 109 -15.91 -1.79 3.18
C PRO A 109 -14.39 -1.94 3.02
N SER A 110 -13.93 -2.98 2.32
CA SER A 110 -12.48 -3.16 2.08
C SER A 110 -11.88 -2.08 1.17
N ARG A 111 -12.66 -1.48 0.27
CA ARG A 111 -12.18 -0.35 -0.56
C ARG A 111 -12.00 0.91 0.28
N PHE A 112 -12.92 1.14 1.23
CA PHE A 112 -12.78 2.21 2.21
C PHE A 112 -11.51 2.04 3.06
N ALA A 113 -11.29 0.84 3.61
CA ALA A 113 -10.08 0.54 4.37
C ALA A 113 -8.81 0.78 3.53
N THR A 114 -8.80 0.33 2.26
CA THR A 114 -7.66 0.54 1.36
C THR A 114 -7.43 2.03 1.09
N ALA A 115 -8.49 2.82 0.92
CA ALA A 115 -8.38 4.27 0.73
C ALA A 115 -7.78 4.95 1.98
N ALA A 116 -8.22 4.56 3.19
CA ALA A 116 -7.67 5.08 4.44
C ALA A 116 -6.17 4.73 4.59
N ILE A 117 -5.78 3.49 4.33
CA ILE A 117 -4.38 3.04 4.35
C ILE A 117 -3.55 3.84 3.35
N ALA A 118 -4.01 3.94 2.10
CA ALA A 118 -3.29 4.65 1.06
C ALA A 118 -3.10 6.14 1.42
N THR A 119 -4.14 6.78 1.94
CA THR A 119 -4.10 8.19 2.38
C THR A 119 -3.10 8.37 3.53
N ALA A 120 -3.10 7.49 4.53
CA ALA A 120 -2.18 7.55 5.65
C ALA A 120 -0.72 7.39 5.20
N PHE A 121 -0.40 6.36 4.42
CA PHE A 121 0.97 6.12 3.96
C PHE A 121 1.46 7.21 2.99
N LEU A 122 0.60 7.73 2.13
CA LEU A 122 0.95 8.84 1.24
C LEU A 122 1.24 10.11 2.03
N PHE A 123 0.44 10.40 3.08
CA PHE A 123 0.71 11.49 4.00
C PHE A 123 2.09 11.32 4.67
N LEU A 124 2.36 10.16 5.25
CA LEU A 124 3.63 9.88 5.93
C LEU A 124 4.83 10.07 4.99
N TYR A 125 4.72 9.58 3.75
CA TYR A 125 5.76 9.72 2.74
C TYR A 125 6.04 11.20 2.40
N CYS A 126 4.98 12.01 2.30
CA CYS A 126 5.10 13.44 1.95
C CYS A 126 5.43 14.33 3.15
N SER A 127 5.38 13.80 4.37
CA SER A 127 5.61 14.55 5.61
C SER A 127 7.12 14.70 5.93
N THR A 128 7.42 15.51 6.93
CA THR A 128 8.78 15.70 7.43
C THR A 128 9.24 14.64 8.42
N TYR A 129 8.39 13.66 8.70
CA TYR A 129 8.64 12.55 9.61
C TYR A 129 8.90 12.97 11.08
N LYS A 130 8.31 14.11 11.51
CA LYS A 130 8.30 14.55 12.91
C LYS A 130 7.29 13.74 13.72
N TRP A 131 7.36 13.80 15.03
CA TRP A 131 6.39 13.11 15.90
C TRP A 131 4.93 13.53 15.64
N SER A 132 4.71 14.83 15.36
CA SER A 132 3.39 15.33 14.95
C SER A 132 2.87 14.61 13.69
N ASP A 133 3.74 14.41 12.70
CA ASP A 133 3.36 13.76 11.45
C ASP A 133 3.03 12.28 11.67
N ILE A 134 3.76 11.62 12.57
CA ILE A 134 3.49 10.24 12.96
C ILE A 134 2.14 10.12 13.66
N LEU A 135 1.81 11.05 14.57
CA LEU A 135 0.49 11.06 15.23
C LEU A 135 -0.64 11.26 14.21
N ILE A 136 -0.48 12.20 13.27
CA ILE A 136 -1.44 12.40 12.18
C ILE A 136 -1.56 11.15 11.30
N PHE A 137 -0.44 10.52 10.95
CA PHE A 137 -0.44 9.26 10.20
C PHE A 137 -1.22 8.16 10.93
N LEU A 138 -0.96 7.96 12.22
CA LEU A 138 -1.67 6.98 13.02
C LEU A 138 -3.17 7.31 13.11
N PHE A 139 -3.52 8.59 13.25
CA PHE A 139 -4.91 9.03 13.24
C PHE A 139 -5.58 8.72 11.88
N LEU A 140 -4.96 9.08 10.78
CA LEU A 140 -5.47 8.75 9.43
C LEU A 140 -5.62 7.23 9.24
N LEU A 141 -4.68 6.47 9.77
CA LEU A 141 -4.75 5.02 9.70
C LEU A 141 -5.91 4.45 10.53
N THR A 142 -6.27 5.06 11.69
CA THR A 142 -7.41 4.60 12.50
C THR A 142 -8.76 4.73 11.79
N ILE A 143 -8.88 5.63 10.81
CA ILE A 143 -10.11 5.80 10.03
C ILE A 143 -10.55 4.49 9.38
N GLY A 144 -9.60 3.66 8.99
CA GLY A 144 -9.89 2.36 8.40
C GLY A 144 -10.61 1.37 9.33
N PHE A 145 -10.63 1.60 10.65
CA PHE A 145 -11.39 0.76 11.59
C PHE A 145 -12.91 0.84 11.36
N PHE A 146 -13.41 1.92 10.79
CA PHE A 146 -14.81 2.01 10.38
C PHE A 146 -15.21 0.91 9.36
N SER A 147 -14.24 0.31 8.67
CA SER A 147 -14.50 -0.80 7.76
C SER A 147 -14.82 -2.12 8.45
N THR A 148 -14.58 -2.26 9.76
CA THR A 148 -14.77 -3.47 10.59
C THR A 148 -14.08 -4.73 10.05
N ARG A 149 -13.03 -4.58 9.21
CA ARG A 149 -12.33 -5.71 8.58
C ARG A 149 -11.10 -6.12 9.37
N ALA A 150 -11.04 -7.41 9.74
CA ALA A 150 -9.93 -7.98 10.51
C ALA A 150 -8.54 -7.74 9.88
N LYS A 151 -8.43 -7.79 8.55
CA LYS A 151 -7.17 -7.52 7.83
C LYS A 151 -6.58 -6.14 8.15
N PHE A 152 -7.42 -5.19 8.55
CA PHE A 152 -6.99 -3.84 8.86
C PHE A 152 -6.14 -3.77 10.14
N TYR A 153 -6.42 -4.61 11.13
CA TYR A 153 -5.61 -4.71 12.35
C TYR A 153 -4.16 -5.13 12.03
N GLY A 154 -3.99 -6.03 11.06
CA GLY A 154 -2.66 -6.42 10.59
C GLY A 154 -1.84 -5.23 10.04
N PHE A 155 -2.47 -4.34 9.27
CA PHE A 155 -1.80 -3.12 8.80
C PHE A 155 -1.40 -2.18 9.93
N TRP A 156 -2.19 -2.10 10.99
CA TRP A 156 -1.86 -1.33 12.17
C TRP A 156 -0.61 -1.86 12.87
N VAL A 157 -0.54 -3.16 13.09
CA VAL A 157 0.64 -3.82 13.68
C VAL A 157 1.88 -3.57 12.83
N VAL A 158 1.78 -3.75 11.52
CA VAL A 158 2.88 -3.48 10.57
C VAL A 158 3.30 -2.01 10.61
N ALA A 159 2.36 -1.06 10.61
CA ALA A 159 2.66 0.36 10.64
C ALA A 159 3.38 0.77 11.94
N ILE A 160 2.89 0.30 13.10
CA ILE A 160 3.55 0.56 14.39
C ILE A 160 4.96 -0.05 14.41
N SER A 161 5.09 -1.30 13.94
CA SER A 161 6.39 -1.98 13.87
C SER A 161 7.38 -1.21 12.99
N LEU A 162 6.94 -0.71 11.83
CA LEU A 162 7.77 0.12 10.95
C LEU A 162 8.19 1.44 11.61
N ILE A 163 7.28 2.12 12.34
CA ILE A 163 7.61 3.36 13.05
C ILE A 163 8.62 3.09 14.15
N VAL A 164 8.39 2.07 14.96
CA VAL A 164 9.31 1.65 16.03
C VAL A 164 10.68 1.32 15.44
N PHE A 165 10.70 0.54 14.37
CA PHE A 165 11.92 0.14 13.69
C PHE A 165 12.67 1.34 13.09
N THR A 166 12.00 2.27 12.44
CA THR A 166 12.63 3.42 11.80
C THR A 166 13.05 4.51 12.78
N LYS A 167 12.32 4.71 13.88
CA LYS A 167 12.63 5.73 14.89
C LYS A 167 13.59 5.24 15.98
N LEU A 168 13.47 3.99 16.38
CA LEU A 168 14.32 3.39 17.43
C LEU A 168 15.45 2.55 16.83
N GLY A 169 15.34 2.13 15.57
CA GLY A 169 16.23 1.16 14.92
C GLY A 169 17.62 1.68 14.59
N GLY A 170 17.90 2.98 14.71
CA GLY A 170 19.26 3.52 14.60
C GLY A 170 20.22 2.96 15.67
N GLN A 171 19.69 2.27 16.70
CA GLN A 171 20.46 1.65 17.78
C GLN A 171 20.21 0.13 17.92
N MET A 172 19.23 -0.45 17.24
CA MET A 172 18.97 -1.88 17.32
C MET A 172 19.67 -2.63 16.18
N ARG A 173 20.74 -3.36 16.52
CA ARG A 173 21.24 -4.42 15.64
C ARG A 173 20.14 -5.47 15.51
N LEU A 174 19.66 -5.67 14.28
CA LEU A 174 18.70 -6.73 13.94
C LEU A 174 19.28 -8.09 14.41
N ASN A 175 18.76 -8.57 15.53
CA ASN A 175 19.10 -9.92 16.00
C ASN A 175 18.00 -10.85 15.44
N TRP A 176 18.39 -11.99 14.89
CA TRP A 176 17.47 -13.00 14.37
C TRP A 176 16.37 -13.41 15.37
N LYS A 177 16.66 -13.31 16.66
CA LYS A 177 15.69 -13.54 17.75
C LYS A 177 14.53 -12.54 17.73
N SER A 178 14.79 -11.26 17.39
CA SER A 178 13.75 -10.23 17.30
C SER A 178 12.87 -10.41 16.06
N ILE A 179 13.46 -10.90 14.97
CA ILE A 179 12.71 -11.24 13.75
C ILE A 179 11.81 -12.45 14.00
N ALA A 180 12.35 -13.50 14.63
CA ALA A 180 11.59 -14.71 14.97
C ALA A 180 10.43 -14.39 15.93
N ALA A 181 10.65 -13.54 16.94
CA ALA A 181 9.59 -13.09 17.84
C ALA A 181 8.49 -12.29 17.11
N GLY A 182 8.87 -11.41 16.18
CA GLY A 182 7.91 -10.66 15.35
C GLY A 182 7.07 -11.58 14.46
N ILE A 183 7.68 -12.60 13.84
CA ILE A 183 6.97 -13.59 13.03
C ILE A 183 6.02 -14.42 13.91
N LEU A 184 6.45 -14.82 15.11
CA LEU A 184 5.61 -15.59 16.03
C LEU A 184 4.38 -14.81 16.50
N ILE A 185 4.52 -13.49 16.74
CA ILE A 185 3.40 -12.61 17.11
C ILE A 185 2.43 -12.43 15.94
N CYS A 186 2.89 -12.47 14.69
CA CYS A 186 2.03 -12.37 13.50
C CYS A 186 1.29 -13.69 13.19
N LEU A 187 1.72 -14.81 13.77
CA LEU A 187 1.10 -16.14 13.57
C LEU A 187 0.10 -16.52 14.68
N LEU A 188 0.07 -15.79 15.78
CA LEU A 188 -0.90 -15.90 16.87
C LEU A 188 -2.08 -14.95 16.65
#